data_487af045c5f4770bc8234dfc7248b201
#
_entry.id   487af045c5f4770bc8234dfc7248b201
#
_cell.length_a   1.000
_cell.length_b   1.000
_cell.length_c   1.000
_cell.angle_alpha   90.00
_cell.angle_beta   90.00
_cell.angle_gamma   90.00
#
_symmetry.space_group_name_H-M   'P 1'
#
loop_
_entity.id
_entity.type
_entity.pdbx_description
1 polymer ?
#
loop_
_entity_poly.entity_id
_entity_poly.type
_entity_poly.pdbx_seq_one_letter_code
_entity_poly.pdbx_strand_id
1 'polypeptide(L)'
;MSKLGSLVRERILILDGAMGTMIQQYNLTEEDFRGERFSQIPGQMKGNNDLLCLTRPDVIQDIHRKYLAAGADIIETNTFSSTRVSMADYHVQEYVREMNLAAVKLAREVADCLLYTSDAAD
;
A
#
# COMPACT_ATOMS: atom_id res chain seq x y z
N MET A 1 24.99 -9.62 8.32
CA MET A 1 24.39 -8.27 8.11
C MET A 1 23.36 -8.35 7.00
N SER A 2 22.23 -7.64 7.16
CA SER A 2 21.21 -7.62 6.14
C SER A 2 21.68 -6.86 4.89
N LYS A 3 21.02 -7.12 3.76
CA LYS A 3 21.27 -6.37 2.54
C LYS A 3 21.05 -4.87 2.75
N LEU A 4 20.00 -4.52 3.50
CA LEU A 4 19.71 -3.13 3.83
C LEU A 4 20.85 -2.49 4.60
N GLY A 5 21.38 -3.17 5.62
CA GLY A 5 22.48 -2.66 6.41
C GLY A 5 23.73 -2.41 5.57
N SER A 6 24.00 -3.26 4.61
CA SER A 6 25.14 -3.09 3.70
C SER A 6 24.93 -1.90 2.77
N LEU A 7 23.74 -1.77 2.20
CA LEU A 7 23.42 -0.68 1.27
C LEU A 7 23.48 0.70 1.93
N VAL A 8 22.98 0.80 3.16
CA VAL A 8 22.98 2.06 3.91
C VAL A 8 24.42 2.58 4.10
N ARG A 9 25.39 1.69 4.23
CA ARG A 9 26.80 2.06 4.38
C ARG A 9 27.43 2.54 3.07
N GLU A 10 26.88 2.11 1.94
CA GLU A 10 27.42 2.42 0.63
C GLU A 10 26.87 3.72 0.05
N ARG A 11 25.60 4.02 0.31
CA ARG A 11 24.95 5.20 -0.27
C ARG A 11 23.71 5.58 0.51
N ILE A 12 23.19 6.78 0.21
CA ILE A 12 21.92 7.24 0.75
C ILE A 12 20.80 6.45 0.07
N LEU A 13 19.91 5.90 0.87
CA LEU A 13 18.72 5.19 0.37
C LEU A 13 17.53 6.15 0.40
N ILE A 14 16.67 6.01 -0.61
CA ILE A 14 15.51 6.88 -0.78
C ILE A 14 14.26 6.11 -0.44
N LEU A 15 13.48 6.64 0.52
CA LEU A 15 12.15 6.12 0.83
C LEU A 15 11.15 6.64 -0.19
N ASP A 16 10.04 5.91 -0.34
CA ASP A 16 8.92 6.40 -1.12
C ASP A 16 8.25 7.58 -0.42
N GLY A 17 7.25 8.17 -1.08
CA GLY A 17 6.57 9.35 -0.58
C GLY A 17 5.12 9.09 -0.20
N ALA A 18 4.33 10.16 -0.21
CA ALA A 18 2.98 10.17 0.29
C ALA A 18 2.05 9.25 -0.51
N MET A 19 1.47 8.27 0.18
CA MET A 19 0.49 7.36 -0.42
C MET A 19 -0.85 8.07 -0.63
N GLY A 20 -1.31 8.83 0.37
CA GLY A 20 -2.59 9.52 0.30
C GLY A 20 -2.70 10.47 -0.89
N THR A 21 -1.66 11.26 -1.14
CA THR A 21 -1.63 12.18 -2.28
C THR A 21 -1.74 11.43 -3.61
N MET A 22 -1.05 10.31 -3.72
CA MET A 22 -1.11 9.49 -4.93
C MET A 22 -2.49 8.87 -5.12
N ILE A 23 -3.11 8.41 -4.04
CA ILE A 23 -4.47 7.85 -4.10
C ILE A 23 -5.47 8.91 -4.60
N GLN A 24 -5.32 10.16 -4.17
CA GLN A 24 -6.21 11.23 -4.59
C GLN A 24 -6.22 11.43 -6.10
N GLN A 25 -5.13 11.15 -6.78
CA GLN A 25 -5.03 11.32 -8.23
C GLN A 25 -5.92 10.34 -9.01
N TYR A 26 -6.36 9.27 -8.38
CA TYR A 26 -7.24 8.28 -9.01
C TYR A 26 -8.71 8.66 -8.95
N ASN A 27 -9.07 9.68 -8.16
CA ASN A 27 -10.45 10.17 -8.02
C ASN A 27 -11.42 9.03 -7.69
N LEU A 28 -11.06 8.21 -6.71
CA LEU A 28 -11.86 7.04 -6.33
C LEU A 28 -13.19 7.46 -5.69
N THR A 29 -14.25 6.74 -6.02
CA THR A 29 -15.60 6.98 -5.50
C THR A 29 -15.80 6.23 -4.18
N GLU A 30 -16.92 6.52 -3.50
CA GLU A 30 -17.31 5.76 -2.31
C GLU A 30 -17.39 4.26 -2.62
N GLU A 31 -17.94 3.91 -3.78
CA GLU A 31 -18.05 2.51 -4.22
C GLU A 31 -16.69 1.87 -4.41
N ASP A 32 -15.71 2.62 -4.91
CA ASP A 32 -14.34 2.13 -5.06
C ASP A 32 -13.72 1.79 -3.71
N PHE A 33 -13.92 2.66 -2.71
CA PHE A 33 -13.38 2.43 -1.38
C PHE A 33 -14.02 1.26 -0.68
N ARG A 34 -15.35 1.09 -0.80
CA ARG A 34 -16.02 0.00 -0.10
C ARG A 34 -16.03 -1.31 -0.88
N GLY A 35 -16.07 -1.26 -2.21
CA GLY A 35 -16.22 -2.45 -3.04
C GLY A 35 -17.50 -3.20 -2.72
N GLU A 36 -17.67 -4.37 -3.33
CA GLU A 36 -18.85 -5.22 -3.06
C GLU A 36 -18.81 -5.78 -1.66
N ARG A 37 -17.63 -6.14 -1.20
CA ARG A 37 -17.43 -6.81 0.09
C ARG A 37 -17.94 -5.99 1.27
N PHE A 38 -17.77 -4.67 1.22
CA PHE A 38 -18.13 -3.79 2.33
C PHE A 38 -19.34 -2.91 2.01
N SER A 39 -20.14 -3.29 1.00
CA SER A 39 -21.26 -2.50 0.52
C SER A 39 -22.36 -2.30 1.57
N GLN A 40 -22.52 -3.23 2.51
CA GLN A 40 -23.56 -3.18 3.52
C GLN A 40 -23.13 -2.52 4.84
N ILE A 41 -21.88 -2.14 4.97
CA ILE A 41 -21.40 -1.51 6.20
C ILE A 41 -21.86 -0.04 6.22
N PRO A 42 -22.49 0.41 7.32
CA PRO A 42 -22.98 1.79 7.40
C PRO A 42 -21.85 2.80 7.46
N GLY A 43 -22.15 4.04 7.08
CA GLY A 43 -21.20 5.12 7.14
C GLY A 43 -20.43 5.29 5.85
N GLN A 44 -19.47 6.19 5.87
CA GLN A 44 -18.67 6.52 4.70
C GLN A 44 -17.33 5.80 4.75
N MET A 45 -16.94 5.16 3.64
CA MET A 45 -15.63 4.49 3.53
C MET A 45 -14.62 5.36 2.76
N LYS A 46 -15.08 6.36 2.02
CA LYS A 46 -14.19 7.23 1.27
C LYS A 46 -13.24 7.95 2.22
N GLY A 47 -11.95 7.84 1.91
CA GLY A 47 -10.91 8.34 2.80
C GLY A 47 -10.23 7.26 3.62
N ASN A 48 -10.80 6.08 3.69
CA ASN A 48 -10.18 4.94 4.37
C ASN A 48 -9.16 4.28 3.43
N ASN A 49 -8.02 4.93 3.29
CA ASN A 49 -7.00 4.53 2.31
C ASN A 49 -6.46 3.12 2.56
N ASP A 50 -6.36 2.71 3.81
CA ASP A 50 -5.79 1.40 4.16
C ASP A 50 -6.72 0.27 3.72
N LEU A 51 -8.02 0.52 3.68
CA LEU A 51 -9.01 -0.46 3.21
C LEU A 51 -8.80 -0.80 1.74
N LEU A 52 -8.20 0.10 0.97
CA LEU A 52 -7.94 -0.12 -0.46
C LEU A 52 -7.05 -1.33 -0.71
N CYS A 53 -6.27 -1.77 0.27
CA CYS A 53 -5.50 -3.00 0.15
C CYS A 53 -6.41 -4.21 -0.07
N LEU A 54 -7.66 -4.14 0.38
CA LEU A 54 -8.65 -5.20 0.17
C LEU A 54 -9.58 -4.91 -1.00
N THR A 55 -9.95 -3.65 -1.21
CA THR A 55 -10.97 -3.29 -2.21
C THR A 55 -10.41 -2.89 -3.55
N ARG A 56 -9.25 -2.23 -3.57
CA ARG A 56 -8.60 -1.82 -4.83
C ARG A 56 -7.09 -2.07 -4.72
N PRO A 57 -6.68 -3.34 -4.60
CA PRO A 57 -5.25 -3.68 -4.53
C PRO A 57 -4.49 -3.25 -5.77
N ASP A 58 -5.15 -3.17 -6.92
CA ASP A 58 -4.55 -2.70 -8.17
C ASP A 58 -4.01 -1.27 -8.06
N VAL A 59 -4.78 -0.39 -7.41
CA VAL A 59 -4.38 1.01 -7.21
C VAL A 59 -3.14 1.10 -6.32
N ILE A 60 -3.15 0.37 -5.21
CA ILE A 60 -2.04 0.39 -4.26
C ILE A 60 -0.77 -0.16 -4.92
N GLN A 61 -0.86 -1.25 -5.66
CA GLN A 61 0.29 -1.80 -6.36
C GLN A 61 0.80 -0.87 -7.45
N ASP A 62 -0.09 -0.19 -8.16
CA ASP A 62 0.31 0.77 -9.18
C ASP A 62 1.12 1.92 -8.58
N ILE A 63 0.70 2.40 -7.42
CA ILE A 63 1.42 3.46 -6.70
C ILE A 63 2.81 2.96 -6.28
N HIS A 64 2.90 1.76 -5.73
CA HIS A 64 4.19 1.17 -5.36
C HIS A 64 5.12 1.07 -6.56
N ARG A 65 4.60 0.64 -7.71
CA ARG A 65 5.40 0.55 -8.95
C ARG A 65 5.91 1.92 -9.37
N LYS A 66 5.07 2.94 -9.28
CA LYS A 66 5.46 4.29 -9.67
C LYS A 66 6.60 4.83 -8.82
N TYR A 67 6.55 4.60 -7.51
CA TYR A 67 7.62 5.03 -6.63
C TYR A 67 8.93 4.28 -6.91
N LEU A 68 8.85 2.98 -7.09
CA LEU A 68 10.04 2.18 -7.39
C LEU A 68 10.62 2.55 -8.76
N ALA A 69 9.78 2.78 -9.76
CA ALA A 69 10.21 3.20 -11.08
C ALA A 69 10.87 4.57 -11.06
N ALA A 70 10.44 5.44 -10.15
CA ALA A 70 11.01 6.78 -9.98
C ALA A 70 12.33 6.77 -9.22
N GLY A 71 12.74 5.62 -8.67
CA GLY A 71 14.04 5.48 -8.03
C GLY A 71 14.01 5.26 -6.52
N ALA A 72 12.84 5.06 -5.92
CA ALA A 72 12.76 4.74 -4.50
C ALA A 72 13.44 3.39 -4.24
N ASP A 73 14.23 3.33 -3.19
CA ASP A 73 14.91 2.10 -2.78
C ASP A 73 14.07 1.28 -1.80
N ILE A 74 13.24 1.97 -1.04
CA ILE A 74 12.42 1.38 0.03
C ILE A 74 10.99 1.88 -0.15
N ILE A 75 10.04 0.97 -0.13
CA ILE A 75 8.62 1.33 -0.13
C ILE A 75 8.00 0.94 1.22
N GLU A 76 7.07 1.75 1.67
CA GLU A 76 6.33 1.50 2.90
C GLU A 76 4.99 0.87 2.56
N THR A 77 4.52 -0.03 3.42
CA THR A 77 3.21 -0.64 3.25
C THR A 77 2.12 0.41 3.46
N ASN A 78 0.97 0.21 2.81
CA ASN A 78 -0.17 1.12 2.96
C ASN A 78 -0.94 0.78 4.25
N THR A 79 -0.33 1.09 5.40
CA THR A 79 -0.85 0.73 6.72
C THR A 79 -0.80 1.89 7.73
N PHE A 80 -0.91 3.12 7.25
CA PHE A 80 -0.78 4.30 8.10
C PHE A 80 -1.77 4.31 9.27
N SER A 81 -3.00 3.87 9.04
CA SER A 81 -4.06 3.84 10.06
C SER A 81 -4.65 2.45 10.25
N SER A 82 -3.91 1.40 9.94
CA SER A 82 -4.41 0.02 10.02
C SER A 82 -4.37 -0.52 11.44
N THR A 83 -5.08 0.15 12.34
CA THR A 83 -5.24 -0.26 13.74
C THR A 83 -6.73 -0.44 14.04
N ARG A 84 -7.02 -1.25 15.05
CA ARG A 84 -8.42 -1.48 15.44
C ARG A 84 -9.10 -0.18 15.88
N VAL A 85 -8.36 0.69 16.56
CA VAL A 85 -8.88 1.97 17.04
C VAL A 85 -9.29 2.86 15.87
N SER A 86 -8.39 3.04 14.91
CA SER A 86 -8.67 3.88 13.73
C SER A 86 -9.76 3.28 12.85
N MET A 87 -9.76 1.97 12.66
CA MET A 87 -10.73 1.30 11.80
C MET A 87 -12.12 1.19 12.43
N ALA A 88 -12.23 1.36 13.74
CA ALA A 88 -13.52 1.40 14.41
C ALA A 88 -14.37 2.59 13.93
N ASP A 89 -13.75 3.69 13.54
CA ASP A 89 -14.44 4.85 12.98
C ASP A 89 -15.18 4.52 11.68
N TYR A 90 -14.72 3.48 10.98
CA TYR A 90 -15.32 3.02 9.73
C TYR A 90 -16.09 1.72 9.90
N HIS A 91 -16.20 1.19 11.11
CA HIS A 91 -16.89 -0.07 11.43
C HIS A 91 -16.24 -1.30 10.74
N VAL A 92 -14.93 -1.24 10.50
CA VAL A 92 -14.18 -2.32 9.86
C VAL A 92 -13.00 -2.81 10.68
N GLN A 93 -13.05 -2.60 12.00
CA GLN A 93 -11.97 -2.99 12.91
C GLN A 93 -11.68 -4.49 12.90
N GLU A 94 -12.65 -5.30 12.52
CA GLU A 94 -12.48 -6.77 12.47
C GLU A 94 -11.56 -7.19 11.32
N TYR A 95 -11.32 -6.32 10.35
CA TYR A 95 -10.54 -6.63 9.15
C TYR A 95 -9.11 -6.13 9.22
N VAL A 96 -8.69 -5.58 10.37
CA VAL A 96 -7.36 -4.98 10.52
C VAL A 96 -6.25 -5.97 10.24
N ARG A 97 -6.36 -7.19 10.76
CA ARG A 97 -5.35 -8.21 10.49
C ARG A 97 -5.25 -8.50 8.99
N GLU A 98 -6.39 -8.67 8.34
CA GLU A 98 -6.46 -8.95 6.91
C GLU A 98 -5.89 -7.78 6.10
N MET A 99 -6.21 -6.55 6.47
CA MET A 99 -5.65 -5.36 5.83
C MET A 99 -4.13 -5.32 5.90
N ASN A 100 -3.58 -5.56 7.09
CA ASN A 100 -2.14 -5.54 7.29
C ASN A 100 -1.43 -6.64 6.50
N LEU A 101 -1.99 -7.84 6.49
CA LEU A 101 -1.43 -8.94 5.71
C LEU A 101 -1.48 -8.64 4.21
N ALA A 102 -2.61 -8.10 3.74
CA ALA A 102 -2.76 -7.72 2.35
C ALA A 102 -1.76 -6.63 1.97
N ALA A 103 -1.61 -5.60 2.81
CA ALA A 103 -0.70 -4.50 2.54
C ALA A 103 0.74 -4.98 2.35
N VAL A 104 1.20 -5.85 3.22
CA VAL A 104 2.56 -6.42 3.14
C VAL A 104 2.70 -7.26 1.87
N LYS A 105 1.71 -8.09 1.58
CA LYS A 105 1.73 -8.94 0.39
C LYS A 105 1.78 -8.11 -0.89
N LEU A 106 0.97 -7.06 -0.98
CA LEU A 106 0.94 -6.18 -2.16
C LEU A 106 2.30 -5.53 -2.40
N ALA A 107 2.90 -4.99 -1.36
CA ALA A 107 4.19 -4.35 -1.46
C ALA A 107 5.28 -5.35 -1.84
N ARG A 108 5.26 -6.53 -1.22
CA ARG A 108 6.25 -7.58 -1.48
C ARG A 108 6.18 -8.06 -2.92
N GLU A 109 4.98 -8.27 -3.44
CA GLU A 109 4.79 -8.72 -4.83
C GLU A 109 5.35 -7.72 -5.83
N VAL A 110 5.13 -6.43 -5.61
CA VAL A 110 5.64 -5.40 -6.52
C VAL A 110 7.17 -5.32 -6.43
N ALA A 111 7.72 -5.34 -5.23
CA ALA A 111 9.16 -5.28 -5.03
C ALA A 111 9.87 -6.47 -5.69
N ASP A 112 9.34 -7.67 -5.50
CA ASP A 112 9.92 -8.88 -6.08
C ASP A 112 9.83 -8.86 -7.60
N CYS A 113 8.73 -8.39 -8.14
CA CYS A 113 8.53 -8.32 -9.58
C CYS A 113 9.52 -7.37 -10.24
N LEU A 114 9.73 -6.20 -9.67
CA LEU A 114 10.67 -5.22 -10.20
C LEU A 114 12.11 -5.67 -10.05
N LEU A 115 12.44 -6.29 -8.93
CA LEU A 115 13.78 -6.82 -8.69
C LEU A 115 14.11 -7.90 -9.72
N TYR A 116 13.16 -8.80 -9.94
CA TYR A 116 13.33 -9.87 -10.93
C TYR A 116 13.51 -9.30 -12.35
N THR A 117 12.70 -8.30 -12.70
CA THR A 117 12.79 -7.67 -14.02
C THR A 117 14.14 -6.98 -14.20
N SER A 118 14.65 -6.30 -13.16
CA SER A 118 15.96 -5.67 -13.21
C SER A 118 17.08 -6.70 -13.40
N ASP A 119 17.02 -7.80 -12.66
CA ASP A 119 18.01 -8.87 -12.76
C ASP A 119 17.96 -9.51 -14.15
N ALA A 120 16.78 -9.67 -14.71
CA ALA A 120 16.62 -10.24 -16.05
C ALA A 120 17.14 -9.30 -17.14
N ALA A 121 17.13 -7.99 -16.90
CA ALA A 121 17.61 -6.99 -17.84
C ALA A 121 19.15 -6.89 -17.86
N ASP A 122 19.78 -7.31 -16.78
CA ASP A 122 21.22 -7.32 -16.64
C ASP A 122 21.82 -8.58 -17.29
#